data_f36762e4a8e47e3b69c65ce77c73e242
#
_entry.id   f36762e4a8e47e3b69c65ce77c73e242
#
_cell.length_a   1.000
_cell.length_b   1.000
_cell.length_c   1.000
_cell.angle_alpha   90.00
_cell.angle_beta   90.00
_cell.angle_gamma   90.00
#
_symmetry.space_group_name_H-M   'P 1'
#
loop_
_entity.id
_entity.type
_entity.pdbx_description
1 polymer ?
#
loop_
_entity_poly.entity_id
_entity_poly.type
_entity_poly.pdbx_seq_one_letter_code
_entity_poly.pdbx_strand_id
1 'polypeptide(L)'
;MVDGVALHPSTKAAETRHSLWMAALPQQMDSPEPWQHAAVGGEERCLAPIRRDSVRAGLAPKTIVNVVTVVKLVVASAVDEEGDQIHPRIWNHEFIQLPLVIKEKQNRPTINEAEISALLKCVKARYAVLVALVAGTGLRIGEALAVRTEDFDSDCQALHLRRSVWHRCEQAPKTPNAIRLVDIPEAVAQVLRRYTEGKNGFLFTTRAGRLLDQRNSLKALHGARNRGGFHPFRRFRFAVLRRAGVPENLIKQWVGHSLELDGPLCRAIIQHDVAYRRGMVRKRWLGI
;
A
#
# COMPACT_ATOMS: atom_id res chain seq x y z
N MET A 1 -29.66 -14.18 30.88
CA MET A 1 -28.49 -13.32 30.76
C MET A 1 -27.57 -14.04 29.79
N VAL A 2 -27.51 -13.60 28.56
CA VAL A 2 -26.64 -14.17 27.54
C VAL A 2 -25.69 -13.06 27.09
N ASP A 3 -24.43 -13.23 27.47
CA ASP A 3 -23.35 -12.24 27.23
C ASP A 3 -23.13 -12.02 25.74
N GLY A 4 -23.21 -10.76 25.34
CA GLY A 4 -22.93 -10.34 23.98
C GLY A 4 -21.44 -10.51 23.66
N VAL A 5 -21.13 -11.39 22.73
CA VAL A 5 -19.79 -11.54 22.13
C VAL A 5 -19.48 -10.28 21.34
N ALA A 6 -18.58 -9.46 21.85
CA ALA A 6 -18.05 -8.30 21.15
C ALA A 6 -17.23 -8.77 19.94
N LEU A 7 -17.72 -8.51 18.74
CA LEU A 7 -16.99 -8.77 17.49
C LEU A 7 -15.67 -7.99 17.45
N HIS A 8 -14.59 -8.71 17.14
CA HIS A 8 -13.22 -8.20 17.09
C HIS A 8 -13.11 -7.04 16.07
N PRO A 9 -12.39 -5.94 16.35
CA PRO A 9 -12.29 -4.77 15.45
C PRO A 9 -11.76 -5.06 14.04
N SER A 10 -11.13 -6.20 13.82
CA SER A 10 -10.65 -6.64 12.51
C SER A 10 -11.76 -7.00 11.51
N THR A 11 -12.94 -7.43 11.97
CA THR A 11 -14.09 -7.77 11.14
C THR A 11 -14.76 -6.52 10.55
N LYS A 12 -14.93 -5.46 11.35
CA LYS A 12 -15.48 -4.18 10.87
C LYS A 12 -14.65 -3.51 9.77
N ALA A 13 -13.31 -3.64 9.83
CA ALA A 13 -12.43 -3.09 8.81
C ALA A 13 -12.46 -3.89 7.48
N ALA A 14 -12.82 -5.16 7.53
CA ALA A 14 -13.01 -5.99 6.34
C ALA A 14 -14.36 -5.68 5.66
N GLU A 15 -15.42 -5.50 6.43
CA GLU A 15 -16.74 -5.09 5.94
C GLU A 15 -16.73 -3.72 5.28
N THR A 16 -16.02 -2.74 5.85
CA THR A 16 -15.90 -1.40 5.27
C THR A 16 -15.11 -1.40 3.95
N ARG A 17 -14.15 -2.29 3.78
CA ARG A 17 -13.45 -2.47 2.50
C ARG A 17 -14.32 -3.15 1.45
N HIS A 18 -15.15 -4.08 1.86
CA HIS A 18 -16.07 -4.77 0.98
C HIS A 18 -17.15 -3.83 0.44
N SER A 19 -17.76 -3.00 1.30
CA SER A 19 -18.78 -2.02 0.90
C SER A 19 -18.24 -0.92 -0.02
N LEU A 20 -17.00 -0.46 0.19
CA LEU A 20 -16.38 0.53 -0.69
C LEU A 20 -16.00 -0.04 -2.08
N TRP A 21 -15.73 -1.33 -2.17
CA TRP A 21 -15.48 -2.01 -3.44
C TRP A 21 -16.77 -2.29 -4.21
N MET A 22 -17.84 -2.65 -3.50
CA MET A 22 -19.17 -2.84 -4.09
C MET A 22 -19.75 -1.54 -4.64
N ALA A 23 -19.47 -0.40 -4.01
CA ALA A 23 -19.87 0.92 -4.52
C ALA A 23 -19.07 1.38 -5.77
N ALA A 24 -17.97 0.71 -6.10
CA ALA A 24 -17.15 1.01 -7.28
C ALA A 24 -17.48 0.12 -8.50
N LEU A 25 -18.40 -0.83 -8.36
CA LEU A 25 -18.94 -1.58 -9.48
C LEU A 25 -19.93 -0.69 -10.24
N PRO A 26 -19.97 -0.74 -11.60
CA PRO A 26 -20.92 0.03 -12.38
C PRO A 26 -22.34 -0.25 -11.89
N GLN A 27 -23.07 0.79 -11.47
CA GLN A 27 -24.46 0.70 -10.98
C GLN A 27 -25.50 0.42 -12.08
N GLN A 28 -25.07 0.17 -13.31
CA GLN A 28 -25.92 -0.19 -14.44
C GLN A 28 -25.65 -1.64 -14.88
N MET A 29 -26.07 -2.58 -14.06
CA MET A 29 -26.31 -3.95 -14.54
C MET A 29 -27.82 -4.17 -14.45
N ASP A 30 -28.49 -3.93 -15.57
CA ASP A 30 -29.95 -4.14 -15.76
C ASP A 30 -30.36 -5.63 -15.81
N SER A 31 -29.70 -6.49 -15.03
CA SER A 31 -30.13 -7.89 -14.88
C SER A 31 -30.12 -8.33 -13.42
N PRO A 32 -31.14 -9.07 -12.98
CA PRO A 32 -31.24 -9.51 -11.60
C PRO A 32 -30.06 -10.40 -11.22
N GLU A 33 -29.30 -9.92 -10.29
CA GLU A 33 -28.35 -10.57 -9.39
C GLU A 33 -27.58 -11.79 -9.95
N PRO A 34 -26.49 -11.60 -10.69
CA PRO A 34 -25.67 -12.69 -11.23
C PRO A 34 -25.15 -13.69 -10.18
N TRP A 35 -25.06 -13.27 -8.91
CA TRP A 35 -24.58 -14.12 -7.82
C TRP A 35 -25.63 -15.11 -7.30
N GLN A 36 -26.94 -14.85 -7.43
CA GLN A 36 -27.97 -15.81 -7.06
C GLN A 36 -27.91 -17.07 -7.92
N HIS A 37 -27.57 -16.92 -9.20
CA HIS A 37 -27.34 -18.04 -10.11
C HIS A 37 -25.99 -18.73 -9.90
N ALA A 38 -25.01 -18.05 -9.31
CA ALA A 38 -23.71 -18.64 -8.98
C ALA A 38 -23.77 -19.60 -7.80
N ALA A 39 -24.72 -19.41 -6.89
CA ALA A 39 -24.90 -20.25 -5.71
C ALA A 39 -25.64 -21.56 -6.01
N VAL A 40 -26.52 -21.60 -7.04
CA VAL A 40 -27.34 -22.77 -7.35
C VAL A 40 -26.88 -23.41 -8.66
N GLY A 41 -26.28 -24.58 -8.60
CA GLY A 41 -25.89 -25.41 -9.74
C GLY A 41 -24.75 -24.90 -10.59
N GLY A 42 -23.95 -24.09 -10.00
CA GLY A 42 -22.91 -23.23 -10.45
C GLY A 42 -21.99 -23.74 -11.51
N GLU A 43 -22.31 -23.54 -12.71
CA GLU A 43 -21.38 -23.68 -13.80
C GLU A 43 -20.51 -22.42 -13.89
N GLU A 44 -19.26 -22.60 -14.26
CA GLU A 44 -18.31 -21.52 -14.60
C GLU A 44 -18.85 -20.55 -15.65
N ARG A 45 -19.96 -20.90 -16.28
CA ARG A 45 -20.77 -20.07 -17.20
C ARG A 45 -21.22 -18.75 -16.58
N CYS A 46 -21.42 -18.67 -15.26
CA CYS A 46 -21.79 -17.42 -14.59
C CYS A 46 -20.66 -16.37 -14.64
N LEU A 47 -19.39 -16.77 -14.77
CA LEU A 47 -18.26 -15.86 -14.91
C LEU A 47 -18.10 -15.30 -16.32
N ALA A 48 -18.61 -15.99 -17.34
CA ALA A 48 -18.50 -15.55 -18.73
C ALA A 48 -19.25 -14.23 -19.02
N PRO A 49 -20.48 -14.00 -18.53
CA PRO A 49 -21.15 -12.70 -18.64
C PRO A 49 -20.35 -11.59 -17.98
N ILE A 50 -19.90 -11.78 -16.73
CA ILE A 50 -19.11 -10.79 -15.98
C ILE A 50 -17.85 -10.40 -16.75
N ARG A 51 -17.13 -11.38 -17.29
CA ARG A 51 -15.96 -11.15 -18.15
C ARG A 51 -16.34 -10.36 -19.40
N ARG A 52 -17.36 -10.80 -20.12
CA ARG A 52 -17.81 -10.19 -21.38
C ARG A 52 -18.22 -8.72 -21.17
N ASP A 53 -19.01 -8.46 -20.14
CA ASP A 53 -19.49 -7.11 -19.84
C ASP A 53 -18.33 -6.20 -19.38
N SER A 54 -17.39 -6.74 -18.61
CA SER A 54 -16.15 -6.05 -18.23
C SER A 54 -15.29 -5.69 -19.47
N VAL A 55 -15.20 -6.58 -20.45
CA VAL A 55 -14.50 -6.34 -21.71
C VAL A 55 -15.24 -5.26 -22.54
N ARG A 56 -16.57 -5.36 -22.65
CA ARG A 56 -17.40 -4.36 -23.34
C ARG A 56 -17.30 -2.98 -22.69
N ALA A 57 -17.19 -2.91 -21.37
CA ALA A 57 -16.94 -1.68 -20.61
C ALA A 57 -15.51 -1.14 -20.78
N GLY A 58 -14.65 -1.79 -21.55
CA GLY A 58 -13.27 -1.35 -21.81
C GLY A 58 -12.36 -1.43 -20.61
N LEU A 59 -12.65 -2.30 -19.63
CA LEU A 59 -11.81 -2.46 -18.44
C LEU A 59 -10.45 -3.07 -18.80
N ALA A 60 -9.41 -2.61 -18.11
CA ALA A 60 -8.07 -3.17 -18.27
C ALA A 60 -8.02 -4.66 -17.89
N PRO A 61 -7.22 -5.51 -18.56
CA PRO A 61 -7.11 -6.95 -18.29
C PRO A 61 -6.93 -7.30 -16.81
N LYS A 62 -6.08 -6.55 -16.10
CA LYS A 62 -5.86 -6.77 -14.67
C LYS A 62 -7.11 -6.47 -13.82
N THR A 63 -7.90 -5.48 -14.21
CA THR A 63 -9.17 -5.16 -13.53
C THR A 63 -10.17 -6.29 -13.70
N ILE A 64 -10.29 -6.85 -14.91
CA ILE A 64 -11.17 -7.99 -15.19
C ILE A 64 -10.77 -9.21 -14.35
N VAL A 65 -9.47 -9.53 -14.30
CA VAL A 65 -8.96 -10.62 -13.44
C VAL A 65 -9.30 -10.37 -11.98
N ASN A 66 -9.17 -9.14 -11.49
CA ASN A 66 -9.49 -8.82 -10.10
C ASN A 66 -10.99 -8.98 -9.81
N VAL A 67 -11.87 -8.53 -10.70
CA VAL A 67 -13.33 -8.69 -10.56
C VAL A 67 -13.69 -10.17 -10.47
N VAL A 68 -13.20 -11.00 -11.39
CA VAL A 68 -13.44 -12.45 -11.36
C VAL A 68 -12.88 -13.09 -10.08
N THR A 69 -11.72 -12.64 -9.62
CA THR A 69 -11.14 -13.12 -8.36
C THR A 69 -12.04 -12.82 -7.16
N VAL A 70 -12.66 -11.64 -7.11
CA VAL A 70 -13.61 -11.29 -6.04
C VAL A 70 -14.82 -12.21 -6.06
N VAL A 71 -15.39 -12.49 -7.24
CA VAL A 71 -16.52 -13.43 -7.36
C VAL A 71 -16.14 -14.83 -6.88
N LYS A 72 -14.96 -15.32 -7.28
CA LYS A 72 -14.44 -16.61 -6.79
C LYS A 72 -14.32 -16.65 -5.26
N LEU A 73 -13.82 -15.56 -4.66
CA LEU A 73 -13.69 -15.47 -3.21
C LEU A 73 -15.06 -15.43 -2.50
N VAL A 74 -16.05 -14.74 -3.08
CA VAL A 74 -17.41 -14.74 -2.55
C VAL A 74 -18.01 -16.14 -2.57
N VAL A 75 -17.89 -16.87 -3.68
CA VAL A 75 -18.36 -18.26 -3.75
C VAL A 75 -17.65 -19.17 -2.74
N ALA A 76 -16.33 -18.99 -2.59
CA ALA A 76 -15.52 -19.76 -1.64
C ALA A 76 -15.80 -19.40 -0.17
N SER A 77 -16.41 -18.25 0.11
CA SER A 77 -16.76 -17.85 1.49
C SER A 77 -18.08 -18.42 1.98
N ALA A 78 -18.86 -19.06 1.12
CA ALA A 78 -20.06 -19.78 1.52
C ALA A 78 -19.65 -21.11 2.16
N VAL A 79 -19.77 -21.19 3.48
CA VAL A 79 -19.44 -22.36 4.31
C VAL A 79 -20.67 -22.80 5.10
N ASP A 80 -20.76 -24.10 5.41
CA ASP A 80 -21.77 -24.67 6.29
C ASP A 80 -21.43 -24.44 7.78
N GLU A 81 -22.23 -25.06 8.66
CA GLU A 81 -22.05 -24.95 10.11
C GLU A 81 -20.75 -25.61 10.60
N GLU A 82 -20.23 -26.58 9.86
CA GLU A 82 -18.98 -27.29 10.12
C GLU A 82 -17.75 -26.51 9.61
N GLY A 83 -17.96 -25.48 8.77
CA GLY A 83 -16.90 -24.67 8.17
C GLY A 83 -16.42 -25.18 6.81
N ASP A 84 -17.06 -26.18 6.25
CA ASP A 84 -16.77 -26.72 4.93
C ASP A 84 -17.42 -25.88 3.84
N GLN A 85 -16.76 -25.76 2.68
CA GLN A 85 -17.29 -24.99 1.56
C GLN A 85 -18.57 -25.64 1.00
N ILE A 86 -19.68 -24.91 1.03
CA ILE A 86 -20.98 -25.34 0.45
C ILE A 86 -20.82 -25.58 -1.06
N HIS A 87 -19.94 -24.83 -1.71
CA HIS A 87 -19.65 -24.89 -3.13
C HIS A 87 -18.16 -25.12 -3.40
N PRO A 88 -17.60 -26.29 -3.05
CA PRO A 88 -16.20 -26.59 -3.33
C PRO A 88 -16.00 -26.68 -4.85
N ARG A 89 -15.05 -25.87 -5.40
CA ARG A 89 -14.85 -25.77 -6.84
C ARG A 89 -13.40 -25.79 -7.25
N ILE A 90 -13.15 -26.64 -8.25
CA ILE A 90 -11.95 -26.52 -9.07
C ILE A 90 -12.32 -25.66 -10.28
N TRP A 91 -11.78 -24.44 -10.33
CA TRP A 91 -12.07 -23.50 -11.41
C TRP A 91 -11.30 -23.86 -12.67
N ASN A 92 -12.01 -24.16 -13.77
CA ASN A 92 -11.39 -24.37 -15.07
C ASN A 92 -10.98 -23.02 -15.70
N HIS A 93 -9.70 -22.74 -15.66
CA HIS A 93 -9.15 -21.46 -16.16
C HIS A 93 -9.29 -21.31 -17.68
N GLU A 94 -9.24 -22.41 -18.43
CA GLU A 94 -9.40 -22.41 -19.89
C GLU A 94 -10.83 -22.02 -20.29
N PHE A 95 -11.82 -22.51 -19.54
CA PHE A 95 -13.21 -22.15 -19.76
C PHE A 95 -13.51 -20.67 -19.41
N ILE A 96 -12.94 -20.18 -18.34
CA ILE A 96 -13.15 -18.78 -17.92
C ILE A 96 -12.51 -17.80 -18.90
N GLN A 97 -11.47 -18.20 -19.63
CA GLN A 97 -10.79 -17.41 -20.67
C GLN A 97 -10.45 -15.99 -20.21
N LEU A 98 -9.77 -15.85 -19.09
CA LEU A 98 -9.35 -14.55 -18.59
C LEU A 98 -8.37 -13.88 -19.54
N PRO A 99 -8.46 -12.55 -19.74
CA PRO A 99 -7.54 -11.84 -20.60
C PRO A 99 -6.12 -11.90 -20.04
N LEU A 100 -5.14 -12.07 -20.94
CA LEU A 100 -3.73 -12.09 -20.58
C LEU A 100 -3.29 -10.76 -19.96
N VAL A 101 -2.76 -10.81 -18.74
CA VAL A 101 -2.20 -9.64 -18.06
C VAL A 101 -0.72 -9.51 -18.40
N ILE A 102 -0.41 -8.66 -19.38
CA ILE A 102 0.98 -8.36 -19.77
C ILE A 102 1.52 -7.34 -18.76
N LYS A 103 2.44 -7.79 -17.91
CA LYS A 103 3.00 -6.96 -16.81
C LYS A 103 3.73 -5.71 -17.32
N GLU A 104 4.38 -5.82 -18.46
CA GLU A 104 5.15 -4.74 -19.10
C GLU A 104 4.25 -3.64 -19.66
N LYS A 105 3.03 -3.97 -20.08
CA LYS A 105 2.03 -3.02 -20.60
C LYS A 105 1.22 -2.33 -19.51
N GLN A 106 1.42 -2.68 -18.22
CA GLN A 106 0.73 -2.00 -17.13
C GLN A 106 1.25 -0.57 -16.98
N ASN A 107 0.34 0.40 -16.95
CA ASN A 107 0.71 1.79 -16.66
C ASN A 107 1.26 1.87 -15.23
N ARG A 108 2.57 2.10 -15.12
CA ARG A 108 3.29 2.27 -13.85
C ARG A 108 3.92 3.65 -13.85
N PRO A 109 3.19 4.69 -13.39
CA PRO A 109 3.73 6.05 -13.36
C PRO A 109 5.09 6.06 -12.64
N THR A 110 6.05 6.76 -13.19
CA THR A 110 7.37 7.02 -12.61
C THR A 110 7.48 8.48 -12.23
N ILE A 111 8.46 8.83 -11.45
CA ILE A 111 8.82 10.19 -11.11
C ILE A 111 10.33 10.30 -11.12
N ASN A 112 10.86 11.41 -11.59
CA ASN A 112 12.28 11.68 -11.60
C ASN A 112 12.67 12.73 -10.55
N GLU A 113 13.97 12.99 -10.42
CA GLU A 113 14.56 13.91 -9.44
C GLU A 113 14.09 15.35 -9.64
N ALA A 114 14.07 15.82 -10.89
CA ALA A 114 13.63 17.19 -11.22
C ALA A 114 12.15 17.40 -10.89
N GLU A 115 11.31 16.39 -11.14
CA GLU A 115 9.88 16.42 -10.80
C GLU A 115 9.66 16.44 -9.28
N ILE A 116 10.47 15.68 -8.51
CA ILE A 116 10.42 15.73 -7.04
C ILE A 116 10.81 17.10 -6.55
N SER A 117 11.92 17.66 -7.04
CA SER A 117 12.40 19.00 -6.66
C SER A 117 11.37 20.09 -6.97
N ALA A 118 10.75 20.04 -8.15
CA ALA A 118 9.68 20.95 -8.53
C ALA A 118 8.47 20.84 -7.61
N LEU A 119 8.09 19.60 -7.27
CA LEU A 119 6.96 19.31 -6.39
C LEU A 119 7.19 19.85 -4.98
N LEU A 120 8.39 19.67 -4.41
CA LEU A 120 8.76 20.18 -3.09
C LEU A 120 8.60 21.70 -2.99
N LYS A 121 8.85 22.43 -4.08
CA LYS A 121 8.69 23.90 -4.15
C LYS A 121 7.22 24.36 -4.28
N CYS A 122 6.35 23.51 -4.83
CA CYS A 122 4.96 23.87 -5.14
C CYS A 122 3.96 23.50 -4.04
N VAL A 123 4.27 22.56 -3.16
CA VAL A 123 3.33 22.09 -2.13
C VAL A 123 3.53 22.82 -0.81
N LYS A 124 2.47 22.85 0.04
CA LYS A 124 2.57 23.39 1.40
C LYS A 124 3.61 22.62 2.22
N ALA A 125 4.30 23.28 3.13
CA ALA A 125 5.41 22.75 3.94
C ALA A 125 5.16 21.34 4.51
N ARG A 126 3.96 21.09 5.10
CA ARG A 126 3.63 19.75 5.65
C ARG A 126 3.64 18.64 4.58
N TYR A 127 3.21 18.96 3.35
CA TYR A 127 3.22 17.99 2.25
C TYR A 127 4.60 17.89 1.62
N ALA A 128 5.40 18.97 1.64
CA ALA A 128 6.80 18.91 1.22
C ALA A 128 7.59 17.95 2.11
N VAL A 129 7.44 18.04 3.43
CA VAL A 129 8.08 17.11 4.37
C VAL A 129 7.59 15.68 4.18
N LEU A 130 6.28 15.47 3.94
CA LEU A 130 5.73 14.16 3.63
C LEU A 130 6.33 13.57 2.34
N VAL A 131 6.43 14.38 1.29
CA VAL A 131 7.05 14.00 0.00
C VAL A 131 8.54 13.68 0.21
N ALA A 132 9.28 14.53 0.92
CA ALA A 132 10.69 14.30 1.21
C ALA A 132 10.88 12.96 1.97
N LEU A 133 10.07 12.70 2.98
CA LEU A 133 10.10 11.45 3.73
C LEU A 133 9.82 10.24 2.82
N VAL A 134 8.73 10.27 2.04
CA VAL A 134 8.35 9.15 1.17
C VAL A 134 9.37 8.94 0.05
N ALA A 135 9.88 10.01 -0.56
CA ALA A 135 10.89 9.92 -1.61
C ALA A 135 12.25 9.43 -1.06
N GLY A 136 12.61 9.84 0.16
CA GLY A 136 13.87 9.48 0.81
C GLY A 136 13.92 8.08 1.37
N THR A 137 12.77 7.55 1.79
CA THR A 137 12.69 6.25 2.47
C THR A 137 12.00 5.17 1.65
N GLY A 138 11.16 5.54 0.70
CA GLY A 138 10.31 4.60 -0.04
C GLY A 138 9.13 4.05 0.76
N LEU A 139 8.71 4.71 1.84
CA LEU A 139 7.56 4.29 2.65
C LEU A 139 6.27 4.23 1.84
N ARG A 140 5.36 3.34 2.24
CA ARG A 140 3.96 3.41 1.81
C ARG A 140 3.30 4.64 2.43
N ILE A 141 2.38 5.27 1.74
CA ILE A 141 1.72 6.48 2.26
C ILE A 141 1.06 6.26 3.62
N GLY A 142 0.42 5.11 3.83
CA GLY A 142 -0.19 4.78 5.13
C GLY A 142 0.84 4.63 6.25
N GLU A 143 2.04 4.12 5.97
CA GLU A 143 3.17 4.06 6.90
C GLU A 143 3.67 5.48 7.21
N ALA A 144 3.89 6.30 6.19
CA ALA A 144 4.39 7.66 6.36
C ALA A 144 3.42 8.55 7.15
N LEU A 145 2.11 8.43 6.93
CA LEU A 145 1.09 9.18 7.68
C LEU A 145 0.97 8.73 9.14
N ALA A 146 1.41 7.52 9.46
CA ALA A 146 1.36 6.95 10.79
C ALA A 146 2.60 7.25 11.65
N VAL A 147 3.60 7.91 11.08
CA VAL A 147 4.84 8.24 11.80
C VAL A 147 4.57 9.21 12.94
N ARG A 148 5.17 8.91 14.09
CA ARG A 148 5.18 9.77 15.26
C ARG A 148 6.59 10.29 15.53
N THR A 149 6.69 11.35 16.30
CA THR A 149 8.00 11.92 16.71
C THR A 149 8.87 10.93 17.47
N GLU A 150 8.27 10.11 18.32
CA GLU A 150 8.95 9.07 19.09
C GLU A 150 9.43 7.85 18.27
N ASP A 151 9.07 7.77 16.99
CA ASP A 151 9.54 6.70 16.11
C ASP A 151 10.94 6.97 15.52
N PHE A 152 11.42 8.20 15.61
CA PHE A 152 12.75 8.57 15.15
C PHE A 152 13.81 8.36 16.24
N ASP A 153 15.04 8.10 15.82
CA ASP A 153 16.20 8.29 16.69
C ASP A 153 16.48 9.79 16.94
N SER A 154 17.41 10.11 17.87
CA SER A 154 17.74 11.50 18.25
C SER A 154 18.12 12.39 17.06
N ASP A 155 18.71 11.82 16.02
CA ASP A 155 19.25 12.52 14.86
C ASP A 155 18.31 12.46 13.64
N CYS A 156 17.13 11.84 13.78
CA CYS A 156 16.19 11.54 12.68
C CYS A 156 16.84 10.75 11.52
N GLN A 157 17.93 10.02 11.80
CA GLN A 157 18.62 9.19 10.79
C GLN A 157 18.07 7.77 10.72
N ALA A 158 17.25 7.35 11.69
CA ALA A 158 16.57 6.08 11.70
C ALA A 158 15.11 6.25 12.10
N LEU A 159 14.24 5.45 11.50
CA LEU A 159 12.80 5.44 11.72
C LEU A 159 12.33 4.02 12.02
N HIS A 160 11.75 3.83 13.19
CA HIS A 160 11.11 2.58 13.60
C HIS A 160 9.66 2.55 13.12
N LEU A 161 9.38 1.81 12.06
CA LEU A 161 8.02 1.61 11.58
C LEU A 161 7.29 0.56 12.41
N ARG A 162 6.18 0.93 13.02
CA ARG A 162 5.39 0.08 13.92
C ARG A 162 3.91 0.03 13.57
N ARG A 163 3.44 0.96 12.71
CA ARG A 163 2.01 1.17 12.43
C ARG A 163 1.75 1.69 11.03
N SER A 164 0.50 1.66 10.63
CA SER A 164 0.03 2.33 9.40
C SER A 164 -1.29 3.05 9.67
N VAL A 165 -1.64 4.01 8.82
CA VAL A 165 -2.93 4.73 8.88
C VAL A 165 -3.72 4.44 7.61
N TRP A 166 -4.99 4.11 7.80
CA TRP A 166 -5.98 3.97 6.74
C TRP A 166 -7.27 4.66 7.15
N HIS A 167 -7.81 5.52 6.29
CA HIS A 167 -9.01 6.33 6.59
C HIS A 167 -8.94 7.05 7.94
N ARG A 168 -7.79 7.63 8.30
CA ARG A 168 -7.49 8.29 9.57
C ARG A 168 -7.53 7.38 10.81
N CYS A 169 -7.66 6.08 10.60
CA CYS A 169 -7.58 5.10 11.67
C CYS A 169 -6.19 4.46 11.69
N GLU A 170 -5.57 4.45 12.85
CA GLU A 170 -4.34 3.70 13.08
C GLU A 170 -4.64 2.20 12.97
N GLN A 171 -3.78 1.47 12.30
CA GLN A 171 -3.87 0.03 12.12
C GLN A 171 -2.55 -0.63 12.47
N ALA A 172 -2.64 -1.82 13.06
CA ALA A 172 -1.50 -2.70 13.17
C ALA A 172 -0.95 -3.05 11.79
N PRO A 173 0.34 -3.30 11.65
CA PRO A 173 0.94 -3.73 10.41
C PRO A 173 0.31 -5.05 9.92
N LYS A 174 0.00 -5.13 8.63
CA LYS A 174 -0.63 -6.33 8.03
C LYS A 174 0.27 -7.56 8.00
N THR A 175 1.57 -7.36 8.08
CA THR A 175 2.57 -8.43 8.02
C THR A 175 3.71 -8.14 8.98
N PRO A 176 4.40 -9.16 9.53
CA PRO A 176 5.57 -8.96 10.38
C PRO A 176 6.67 -8.11 9.72
N ASN A 177 6.83 -8.20 8.39
CA ASN A 177 7.81 -7.41 7.62
C ASN A 177 7.49 -5.91 7.54
N ALA A 178 6.30 -5.50 7.96
CA ALA A 178 5.93 -4.09 8.02
C ALA A 178 6.51 -3.40 9.27
N ILE A 179 6.84 -4.16 10.33
CA ILE A 179 7.60 -3.66 11.48
C ILE A 179 9.07 -3.75 11.12
N ARG A 180 9.72 -2.60 10.97
CA ARG A 180 11.10 -2.54 10.52
C ARG A 180 11.77 -1.21 10.83
N LEU A 181 13.10 -1.23 10.86
CA LEU A 181 13.93 -0.04 10.89
C LEU A 181 14.22 0.43 9.46
N VAL A 182 14.09 1.71 9.23
CA VAL A 182 14.40 2.36 7.95
C VAL A 182 15.40 3.47 8.18
N ASP A 183 16.54 3.39 7.51
CA ASP A 183 17.55 4.45 7.58
C ASP A 183 17.17 5.61 6.66
N ILE A 184 17.41 6.84 7.13
CA ILE A 184 16.99 8.09 6.48
C ILE A 184 18.22 8.81 5.94
N PRO A 185 18.21 9.27 4.67
CA PRO A 185 19.27 10.10 4.12
C PRO A 185 19.43 11.40 4.91
N GLU A 186 20.67 11.86 5.11
CA GLU A 186 21.00 13.02 5.93
C GLU A 186 20.21 14.30 5.55
N ALA A 187 20.08 14.57 4.25
CA ALA A 187 19.32 15.75 3.80
C ALA A 187 17.84 15.69 4.22
N VAL A 188 17.24 14.49 4.25
CA VAL A 188 15.87 14.30 4.75
C VAL A 188 15.83 14.36 6.27
N ALA A 189 16.82 13.79 6.95
CA ALA A 189 16.95 13.87 8.41
C ALA A 189 17.04 15.33 8.89
N GLN A 190 17.78 16.19 8.20
CA GLN A 190 17.83 17.63 8.50
C GLN A 190 16.47 18.31 8.40
N VAL A 191 15.72 18.02 7.37
CA VAL A 191 14.34 18.54 7.19
C VAL A 191 13.44 18.04 8.32
N LEU A 192 13.57 16.76 8.67
CA LEU A 192 12.76 16.13 9.73
C LEU A 192 13.09 16.72 11.10
N ARG A 193 14.36 16.88 11.47
CA ARG A 193 14.78 17.51 12.75
C ARG A 193 14.10 18.86 12.94
N ARG A 194 14.18 19.73 11.94
CA ARG A 194 13.52 21.05 11.98
C ARG A 194 11.99 20.94 12.06
N TYR A 195 11.43 19.93 11.39
CA TYR A 195 9.97 19.79 11.33
C TYR A 195 9.38 19.13 12.58
N THR A 196 10.14 18.28 13.28
CA THR A 196 9.73 17.61 14.52
C THR A 196 9.89 18.49 15.76
N GLU A 197 10.70 19.54 15.66
CA GLU A 197 10.97 20.44 16.78
C GLU A 197 9.66 20.99 17.37
N GLY A 198 9.49 20.84 18.69
CA GLY A 198 8.31 21.25 19.42
C GLY A 198 7.03 20.43 19.13
N LYS A 199 7.11 19.32 18.42
CA LYS A 199 5.95 18.45 18.14
C LYS A 199 6.03 17.15 18.94
N ASN A 200 4.86 16.66 19.34
CA ASN A 200 4.69 15.37 20.01
C ASN A 200 3.62 14.55 19.30
N GLY A 201 3.79 13.21 19.28
CA GLY A 201 2.84 12.29 18.68
C GLY A 201 2.89 12.29 17.15
N PHE A 202 1.76 12.21 16.49
CA PHE A 202 1.71 12.08 15.03
C PHE A 202 2.30 13.28 14.28
N LEU A 203 3.24 12.99 13.38
CA LEU A 203 3.98 14.01 12.65
C LEU A 203 3.11 14.76 11.64
N PHE A 204 2.19 14.06 10.98
CA PHE A 204 1.37 14.61 9.91
C PHE A 204 -0.10 14.76 10.34
N THR A 205 -0.40 15.95 10.87
CA THR A 205 -1.74 16.31 11.35
C THR A 205 -2.32 17.51 10.61
N THR A 206 -3.63 17.68 10.68
CA THR A 206 -4.35 18.88 10.27
C THR A 206 -4.10 20.01 11.28
N ARG A 207 -4.54 21.25 10.99
CA ARG A 207 -4.52 22.35 11.98
C ARG A 207 -5.32 22.03 13.24
N ALA A 208 -6.36 21.17 13.13
CA ALA A 208 -7.19 20.74 14.25
C ALA A 208 -6.65 19.46 14.95
N GLY A 209 -5.36 19.13 14.77
CA GLY A 209 -4.71 17.98 15.41
C GLY A 209 -5.13 16.60 14.89
N ARG A 210 -6.06 16.50 13.93
CA ARG A 210 -6.50 15.22 13.36
C ARG A 210 -5.48 14.69 12.33
N LEU A 211 -5.32 13.37 12.26
CA LEU A 211 -4.48 12.71 11.26
C LEU A 211 -4.79 13.18 9.84
N LEU A 212 -3.74 13.37 9.04
CA LEU A 212 -3.91 13.61 7.61
C LEU A 212 -4.53 12.38 6.94
N ASP A 213 -5.47 12.64 6.05
CA ASP A 213 -6.07 11.62 5.20
C ASP A 213 -5.26 11.43 3.92
N GLN A 214 -5.15 10.19 3.46
CA GLN A 214 -4.45 9.86 2.22
C GLN A 214 -5.04 10.59 1.00
N ARG A 215 -6.38 10.71 0.93
CA ARG A 215 -7.06 11.40 -0.17
C ARG A 215 -6.71 12.88 -0.20
N ASN A 216 -6.66 13.55 0.97
CA ASN A 216 -6.29 14.96 1.05
C ASN A 216 -4.83 15.18 0.67
N SER A 217 -3.93 14.27 1.09
CA SER A 217 -2.53 14.29 0.69
C SER A 217 -2.38 14.10 -0.83
N LEU A 218 -3.17 13.19 -1.41
CA LEU A 218 -3.20 12.95 -2.85
C LEU A 218 -3.73 14.17 -3.62
N LYS A 219 -4.79 14.81 -3.14
CA LYS A 219 -5.32 16.06 -3.74
C LYS A 219 -4.27 17.17 -3.76
N ALA A 220 -3.48 17.31 -2.68
CA ALA A 220 -2.40 18.28 -2.63
C ALA A 220 -1.30 18.01 -3.68
N LEU A 221 -0.97 16.73 -3.93
CA LEU A 221 -0.03 16.35 -4.98
C LEU A 221 -0.61 16.60 -6.38
N HIS A 222 -1.89 16.27 -6.61
CA HIS A 222 -2.54 16.48 -7.90
C HIS A 222 -2.64 17.97 -8.25
N GLY A 223 -2.91 18.83 -7.26
CA GLY A 223 -2.87 20.29 -7.42
C GLY A 223 -1.48 20.80 -7.84
N ALA A 224 -0.41 20.11 -7.46
CA ALA A 224 0.97 20.38 -7.86
C ALA A 224 1.42 19.58 -9.10
N ARG A 225 0.46 19.12 -9.95
CA ARG A 225 0.68 18.40 -11.21
C ARG A 225 1.24 16.97 -11.09
N ASN A 226 1.32 16.38 -9.89
CA ASN A 226 1.67 14.97 -9.76
C ASN A 226 0.43 14.07 -9.92
N ARG A 227 0.28 13.42 -11.05
CA ARG A 227 -0.85 12.51 -11.35
C ARG A 227 -0.62 11.06 -10.93
N GLY A 228 0.60 10.71 -10.50
CA GLY A 228 0.98 9.31 -10.22
C GLY A 228 0.75 8.84 -8.78
N GLY A 229 0.29 9.70 -7.87
CA GLY A 229 0.13 9.40 -6.45
C GLY A 229 1.48 9.22 -5.71
N PHE A 230 1.47 8.41 -4.64
CA PHE A 230 2.66 8.19 -3.80
C PHE A 230 3.52 6.98 -4.21
N HIS A 231 2.98 6.04 -4.94
CA HIS A 231 3.71 4.84 -5.38
C HIS A 231 4.94 5.11 -6.27
N PRO A 232 4.92 6.13 -7.15
CA PRO A 232 6.10 6.53 -7.94
C PRO A 232 7.32 6.86 -7.10
N PHE A 233 7.16 7.54 -5.95
CA PHE A 233 8.28 7.88 -5.06
C PHE A 233 8.98 6.63 -4.51
N ARG A 234 8.21 5.60 -4.14
CA ARG A 234 8.76 4.34 -3.66
C ARG A 234 9.52 3.61 -4.77
N ARG A 235 9.00 3.60 -6.01
CA ARG A 235 9.72 3.05 -7.17
C ARG A 235 10.98 3.83 -7.50
N PHE A 236 10.90 5.16 -7.41
CA PHE A 236 12.05 6.04 -7.56
C PHE A 236 13.13 5.68 -6.54
N ARG A 237 12.79 5.63 -5.24
CA ARG A 237 13.78 5.28 -4.19
C ARG A 237 14.41 3.92 -4.41
N PHE A 238 13.62 2.91 -4.74
CA PHE A 238 14.11 1.59 -5.07
C PHE A 238 15.12 1.61 -6.22
N ALA A 239 14.80 2.32 -7.30
CA ALA A 239 15.67 2.44 -8.47
C ALA A 239 16.97 3.19 -8.14
N VAL A 240 16.91 4.27 -7.35
CA VAL A 240 18.08 5.04 -6.91
C VAL A 240 19.02 4.19 -6.09
N LEU A 241 18.51 3.44 -5.11
CA LEU A 241 19.31 2.56 -4.26
C LEU A 241 19.99 1.43 -5.08
N ARG A 242 19.28 0.82 -6.01
CA ARG A 242 19.83 -0.20 -6.91
C ARG A 242 20.97 0.37 -7.77
N ARG A 243 20.76 1.54 -8.37
CA ARG A 243 21.80 2.21 -9.18
C ARG A 243 23.02 2.60 -8.34
N ALA A 244 22.84 2.85 -7.06
CA ALA A 244 23.92 3.15 -6.13
C ALA A 244 24.67 1.90 -5.63
N GLY A 245 24.30 0.69 -6.08
CA GLY A 245 24.93 -0.56 -5.68
C GLY A 245 24.61 -0.97 -4.23
N VAL A 246 23.46 -0.54 -3.71
CA VAL A 246 22.99 -1.01 -2.39
C VAL A 246 22.51 -2.46 -2.55
N PRO A 247 22.90 -3.39 -1.64
CA PRO A 247 22.46 -4.77 -1.69
C PRO A 247 20.95 -4.93 -1.70
N GLU A 248 20.44 -5.83 -2.53
CA GLU A 248 19.02 -6.03 -2.78
C GLU A 248 18.24 -6.41 -1.49
N ASN A 249 18.83 -7.23 -0.62
CA ASN A 249 18.25 -7.62 0.66
C ASN A 249 18.05 -6.41 1.58
N LEU A 250 19.02 -5.48 1.65
CA LEU A 250 18.90 -4.26 2.43
C LEU A 250 17.81 -3.32 1.84
N ILE A 251 17.74 -3.20 0.51
CA ILE A 251 16.68 -2.43 -0.16
C ILE A 251 15.31 -3.05 0.16
N LYS A 252 15.17 -4.37 0.02
CA LYS A 252 13.92 -5.09 0.34
C LYS A 252 13.51 -4.89 1.80
N GLN A 253 14.46 -4.93 2.73
CA GLN A 253 14.23 -4.66 4.15
C GLN A 253 13.66 -3.25 4.36
N TRP A 254 14.32 -2.20 3.85
CA TRP A 254 13.86 -0.82 4.02
C TRP A 254 12.49 -0.56 3.41
N VAL A 255 12.22 -1.13 2.22
CA VAL A 255 10.91 -0.98 1.60
C VAL A 255 9.86 -1.96 2.12
N GLY A 256 10.22 -2.97 2.93
CA GLY A 256 9.27 -3.94 3.51
C GLY A 256 8.68 -4.87 2.45
N HIS A 257 9.53 -5.41 1.58
CA HIS A 257 9.22 -6.56 0.73
C HIS A 257 9.54 -7.86 1.47
N SER A 258 8.90 -8.96 1.09
CA SER A 258 9.28 -10.28 1.59
C SER A 258 10.71 -10.62 1.15
N LEU A 259 11.50 -11.10 2.09
CA LEU A 259 12.82 -11.65 1.85
C LEU A 259 12.62 -13.15 1.65
N GLU A 260 12.73 -13.63 0.42
CA GLU A 260 12.42 -15.04 0.07
C GLU A 260 13.54 -16.01 0.47
N LEU A 261 14.76 -15.52 0.68
CA LEU A 261 15.96 -16.39 0.85
C LEU A 261 16.70 -16.22 2.18
N ASP A 262 16.48 -15.13 2.90
CA ASP A 262 17.27 -14.87 4.11
C ASP A 262 16.38 -14.99 5.35
N GLY A 263 16.59 -16.03 6.11
CA GLY A 263 15.89 -16.28 7.34
C GLY A 263 16.03 -15.15 8.38
N PRO A 264 15.40 -15.29 9.55
CA PRO A 264 15.41 -14.28 10.62
C PRO A 264 16.83 -13.80 11.02
N LEU A 265 17.83 -14.68 10.87
CA LEU A 265 19.23 -14.41 11.22
C LEU A 265 19.87 -13.33 10.34
N CYS A 266 19.73 -13.42 9.00
CA CYS A 266 20.24 -12.40 8.08
C CYS A 266 19.61 -11.04 8.34
N ARG A 267 18.32 -11.04 8.65
CA ARG A 267 17.59 -9.81 9.00
C ARG A 267 18.15 -9.18 10.28
N ALA A 268 18.41 -9.97 11.30
CA ALA A 268 19.00 -9.51 12.55
C ALA A 268 20.41 -8.94 12.35
N ILE A 269 21.28 -9.62 11.61
CA ILE A 269 22.65 -9.17 11.34
C ILE A 269 22.65 -7.81 10.63
N ILE A 270 21.85 -7.66 9.56
CA ILE A 270 21.74 -6.39 8.82
C ILE A 270 21.18 -5.28 9.70
N GLN A 271 20.23 -5.57 10.59
CA GLN A 271 19.68 -4.58 11.51
C GLN A 271 20.70 -4.05 12.53
N HIS A 272 21.64 -4.89 12.98
CA HIS A 272 22.63 -4.52 14.00
C HIS A 272 23.78 -3.68 13.44
N ASP A 273 24.16 -3.81 12.18
CA ASP A 273 25.24 -3.01 11.57
C ASP A 273 24.76 -1.62 11.14
N VAL A 274 24.71 -0.72 12.11
CA VAL A 274 24.27 0.68 11.90
C VAL A 274 25.22 1.45 10.99
N ALA A 275 26.54 1.25 11.15
CA ALA A 275 27.55 1.95 10.36
C ALA A 275 27.47 1.59 8.88
N TYR A 276 27.33 0.30 8.60
CA TYR A 276 27.14 -0.22 7.25
C TYR A 276 25.86 0.34 6.60
N ARG A 277 24.72 0.26 7.29
CA ARG A 277 23.45 0.76 6.77
C ARG A 277 23.49 2.26 6.50
N ARG A 278 24.03 3.06 7.43
CA ARG A 278 24.21 4.52 7.26
C ARG A 278 25.15 4.84 6.11
N GLY A 279 26.20 4.05 5.91
CA GLY A 279 27.08 4.16 4.75
C GLY A 279 26.34 3.90 3.43
N MET A 280 25.47 2.92 3.39
CA MET A 280 24.69 2.58 2.21
C MET A 280 23.59 3.62 1.89
N VAL A 281 22.91 4.16 2.90
CA VAL A 281 21.85 5.16 2.68
C VAL A 281 22.40 6.49 2.17
N ARG A 282 23.66 6.83 2.50
CA ARG A 282 24.37 8.04 2.04
C ARG A 282 24.76 7.99 0.56
N LYS A 283 24.90 6.81 -0.05
CA LYS A 283 25.49 6.64 -1.39
C LYS A 283 24.80 7.41 -2.51
N ARG A 284 23.54 7.78 -2.39
CA ARG A 284 22.88 8.79 -3.25
C ARG A 284 21.56 9.28 -2.65
N TRP A 285 21.48 10.54 -2.43
CA TRP A 285 20.25 11.29 -2.26
C TRP A 285 20.26 12.46 -3.25
N LEU A 286 19.07 12.91 -3.63
CA LEU A 286 18.86 14.12 -4.42
C LEU A 286 19.80 15.23 -3.96
N GLY A 287 20.59 15.80 -4.84
CA GLY A 287 21.42 16.97 -4.58
C GLY A 287 20.57 18.24 -4.42
N ILE A 288 19.66 18.23 -3.41
CA ILE A 288 18.76 19.36 -3.10
C ILE A 288 19.30 20.08 -1.89
#